data_78ca4736c9d6eec4d36e6d9e7a667b03
#
_entry.id   78ca4736c9d6eec4d36e6d9e7a667b03
#
_cell.length_a   1.000
_cell.length_b   1.000
_cell.length_c   1.000
_cell.angle_alpha   90.00
_cell.angle_beta   90.00
_cell.angle_gamma   90.00
#
_symmetry.space_group_name_H-M   'P 1'
#
loop_
_entity.id
_entity.type
_entity.pdbx_description
1 polymer ?
#
loop_
_entity_poly.entity_id
_entity_poly.type
_entity_poly.pdbx_seq_one_letter_code
_entity_poly.pdbx_strand_id
1 'polypeptide(L)'
;MNIVYIALGSNLGDRKYYLTRAVDEIEKRIGEIISLSAFYETEPWGFISRYPFLNAVLRVDTEHDAISVLDLTQSIEKDLGRKVKSHGSYQDRCIDIDLL
;
A
#
# COMPACT_ATOMS: atom_id res chain seq x y z
N MET A 1 11.04 18.56 5.48
CA MET A 1 9.95 17.75 6.08
C MET A 1 8.73 17.82 5.18
N ASN A 2 8.25 16.67 4.74
CA ASN A 2 7.11 16.58 3.85
C ASN A 2 6.05 15.67 4.45
N ILE A 3 4.80 16.05 4.30
CA ILE A 3 3.67 15.20 4.69
C ILE A 3 3.13 14.55 3.43
N VAL A 4 3.05 13.22 3.45
CA VAL A 4 2.48 12.45 2.33
C VAL A 4 1.38 11.54 2.86
N TYR A 5 0.42 11.25 1.99
CA TYR A 5 -0.67 10.33 2.27
C TYR A 5 -0.49 9.10 1.40
N ILE A 6 -0.58 7.93 2.02
CA ILE A 6 -0.35 6.66 1.35
C ILE A 6 -1.56 5.76 1.58
N ALA A 7 -2.09 5.20 0.50
CA ALA A 7 -3.17 4.23 0.58
C ALA A 7 -2.62 2.82 0.39
N LEU A 8 -3.09 1.90 1.20
CA LEU A 8 -2.73 0.48 1.15
C LEU A 8 -3.95 -0.35 0.80
N GLY A 9 -3.74 -1.42 0.04
CA GLY A 9 -4.79 -2.38 -0.26
C GLY A 9 -4.24 -3.78 -0.45
N SER A 10 -5.03 -4.77 -0.06
CA SER A 10 -4.71 -6.18 -0.26
C SER A 10 -6.00 -6.98 -0.42
N ASN A 11 -6.07 -7.84 -1.45
CA ASN A 11 -7.22 -8.73 -1.61
C ASN A 11 -6.81 -10.19 -1.92
N LEU A 12 -5.55 -10.53 -1.74
CA LEU A 12 -5.06 -11.90 -1.90
C LEU A 12 -4.22 -12.30 -0.69
N GLY A 13 -4.35 -13.56 -0.31
CA GLY A 13 -3.59 -14.12 0.79
C GLY A 13 -4.04 -13.59 2.14
N ASP A 14 -3.11 -13.49 3.07
CA ASP A 14 -3.38 -12.94 4.40
C ASP A 14 -3.33 -11.41 4.34
N ARG A 15 -4.47 -10.81 4.06
CA ARG A 15 -4.61 -9.37 3.85
C ARG A 15 -4.11 -8.55 5.02
N LYS A 16 -4.48 -8.95 6.23
CA LYS A 16 -4.06 -8.23 7.44
C LYS A 16 -2.54 -8.29 7.63
N TYR A 17 -1.96 -9.45 7.35
CA TYR A 17 -0.50 -9.61 7.41
C TYR A 17 0.20 -8.65 6.43
N TYR A 18 -0.27 -8.62 5.17
CA TYR A 18 0.35 -7.75 4.17
C TYR A 18 0.21 -6.27 4.50
N LEU A 19 -0.95 -5.83 4.99
CA LEU A 19 -1.11 -4.44 5.42
C LEU A 19 -0.19 -4.11 6.60
N THR A 20 -0.12 -4.99 7.59
CA THR A 20 0.74 -4.80 8.77
C THR A 20 2.21 -4.73 8.35
N ARG A 21 2.64 -5.61 7.46
CA ARG A 21 4.01 -5.59 6.94
C ARG A 21 4.31 -4.31 6.17
N ALA A 22 3.37 -3.85 5.36
CA ALA A 22 3.53 -2.61 4.61
C ALA A 22 3.68 -1.41 5.55
N VAL A 23 2.86 -1.34 6.60
CA VAL A 23 2.96 -0.29 7.62
C VAL A 23 4.35 -0.30 8.26
N ASP A 24 4.85 -1.47 8.66
CA ASP A 24 6.18 -1.59 9.26
C ASP A 24 7.28 -1.12 8.30
N GLU A 25 7.20 -1.50 7.04
CA GLU A 25 8.22 -1.12 6.06
C GLU A 25 8.18 0.37 5.73
N ILE A 26 7.01 0.97 5.69
CA ILE A 26 6.85 2.41 5.50
C ILE A 26 7.50 3.17 6.65
N GLU A 27 7.26 2.73 7.89
CA GLU A 27 7.87 3.35 9.07
C GLU A 27 9.39 3.28 9.01
N LYS A 28 9.95 2.16 8.55
CA LYS A 28 11.40 1.97 8.49
C LYS A 28 12.08 2.70 7.34
N ARG A 29 11.43 2.78 6.17
CA ARG A 29 12.09 3.22 4.95
C ARG A 29 11.67 4.60 4.47
N ILE A 30 10.46 5.04 4.79
CA ILE A 30 9.90 6.28 4.25
C ILE A 30 9.88 7.38 5.27
N GLY A 31 9.30 7.14 6.44
CA GLY A 31 9.24 8.16 7.47
C GLY A 31 8.33 7.79 8.62
N GLU A 32 8.14 8.75 9.52
CA GLU A 32 7.32 8.59 10.72
C GLU A 32 5.84 8.56 10.35
N ILE A 33 5.13 7.52 10.77
CA ILE A 33 3.68 7.44 10.60
C ILE A 33 3.02 8.31 11.66
N ILE A 34 2.36 9.39 11.20
CA ILE A 34 1.68 10.34 12.08
C ILE A 34 0.30 9.81 12.45
N SER A 35 -0.40 9.23 11.48
CA SER A 35 -1.69 8.62 11.72
C SER A 35 -1.93 7.46 10.77
N LEU A 36 -2.73 6.51 11.22
CA LEU A 36 -3.09 5.30 10.48
C LEU A 36 -4.58 5.10 10.67
N SER A 37 -5.32 4.96 9.57
CA SER A 37 -6.75 4.65 9.64
C SER A 37 -6.99 3.25 10.19
N ALA A 38 -8.21 2.96 10.62
CA ALA A 38 -8.63 1.59 10.82
C ALA A 38 -8.54 0.84 9.48
N PHE A 39 -8.36 -0.47 9.53
CA PHE A 39 -8.45 -1.29 8.32
C PHE A 39 -9.92 -1.43 7.96
N TYR A 40 -10.24 -1.27 6.66
CA TYR A 40 -11.62 -1.33 6.20
C TYR A 40 -11.70 -2.07 4.86
N GLU A 41 -12.83 -2.74 4.62
CA GLU A 41 -13.04 -3.51 3.40
C GLU A 41 -13.75 -2.68 2.34
N THR A 42 -13.36 -2.92 1.08
CA THR A 42 -14.07 -2.38 -0.09
C THR A 42 -14.23 -3.47 -1.13
N GLU A 43 -15.29 -3.37 -1.93
CA GLU A 43 -15.49 -4.28 -3.05
C GLU A 43 -14.45 -4.03 -4.14
N PRO A 44 -14.06 -5.07 -4.90
CA PRO A 44 -13.17 -4.89 -6.05
C PRO A 44 -13.77 -3.91 -7.06
N TRP A 45 -12.95 -3.00 -7.56
CA TRP A 45 -13.39 -1.97 -8.48
C TRP A 45 -12.77 -2.18 -9.85
N GLY A 46 -13.60 -2.15 -10.90
CA GLY A 46 -13.15 -2.26 -12.27
C GLY A 46 -12.86 -3.68 -12.76
N PHE A 47 -13.13 -4.71 -11.95
CA PHE A 47 -12.98 -6.12 -12.35
C PHE A 47 -13.88 -7.01 -11.51
N ILE A 48 -14.09 -8.23 -11.99
CA ILE A 48 -14.88 -9.23 -11.26
C ILE A 48 -13.95 -10.03 -10.37
N SER A 49 -14.19 -9.96 -9.07
CA SER A 49 -13.46 -10.77 -8.08
C SER A 49 -14.38 -11.08 -6.91
N ARG A 50 -14.18 -12.25 -6.30
CA ARG A 50 -14.87 -12.59 -5.07
C ARG A 50 -14.11 -12.17 -3.82
N TYR A 51 -12.96 -11.49 -3.98
CA TYR A 51 -12.08 -11.13 -2.89
C TYR A 51 -12.11 -9.63 -2.65
N PRO A 52 -12.84 -9.15 -1.62
CA PRO A 52 -12.82 -7.74 -1.30
C PRO A 52 -11.44 -7.30 -0.81
N PHE A 53 -11.11 -6.04 -1.06
CA PHE A 53 -9.89 -5.43 -0.56
C PHE A 53 -10.01 -5.11 0.91
N LEU A 54 -8.93 -5.33 1.65
CA LEU A 54 -8.72 -4.73 2.95
C LEU A 54 -7.82 -3.52 2.73
N ASN A 55 -8.18 -2.37 3.29
CA ASN A 55 -7.54 -1.10 2.99
C ASN A 55 -7.14 -0.36 4.25
N ALA A 56 -6.17 0.55 4.08
CA ALA A 56 -5.81 1.52 5.12
C ALA A 56 -5.24 2.78 4.44
N VAL A 57 -5.29 3.91 5.15
CA VAL A 57 -4.68 5.15 4.71
C VAL A 57 -3.75 5.64 5.82
N LEU A 58 -2.55 6.08 5.41
CA LEU A 58 -1.56 6.60 6.34
C LEU A 58 -1.21 8.04 6.02
N ARG A 59 -0.93 8.79 7.06
CA ARG A 59 -0.30 10.10 6.97
C ARG A 59 1.13 9.96 7.49
N VAL A 60 2.11 10.31 6.66
CA VAL A 60 3.53 10.04 6.94
C VAL A 60 4.33 11.34 6.82
N ASP A 61 5.17 11.58 7.81
CA ASP A 61 6.15 12.66 7.78
C ASP A 61 7.47 12.09 7.27
N THR A 62 7.96 12.60 6.14
CA THR A 62 9.15 12.07 5.48
C THR A 62 10.11 13.18 5.07
N GLU A 63 11.41 12.84 5.06
CA GLU A 63 12.45 13.70 4.50
C GLU A 63 12.64 13.48 2.99
N HIS A 64 12.04 12.43 2.44
CA HIS A 64 12.14 12.11 1.02
C HIS A 64 11.24 13.00 0.18
N ASP A 65 11.66 13.27 -1.07
CA ASP A 65 10.79 13.91 -2.04
C ASP A 65 9.79 12.89 -2.63
N ALA A 66 8.84 13.38 -3.42
CA ALA A 66 7.76 12.54 -3.96
C ALA A 66 8.28 11.39 -4.83
N ILE A 67 9.32 11.64 -5.62
CA ILE A 67 9.88 10.61 -6.51
C ILE A 67 10.54 9.52 -5.67
N SER A 68 11.30 9.89 -4.66
CA SER A 68 11.93 8.92 -3.75
C SER A 68 10.89 8.11 -2.98
N VAL A 69 9.81 8.75 -2.52
CA VAL A 69 8.71 8.04 -1.86
C VAL A 69 8.09 7.02 -2.80
N LEU A 70 7.83 7.41 -4.05
CA LEU A 70 7.26 6.50 -5.04
C LEU A 70 8.17 5.29 -5.26
N ASP A 71 9.46 5.51 -5.43
CA ASP A 71 10.43 4.42 -5.62
C ASP A 71 10.45 3.48 -4.40
N LEU A 72 10.39 4.05 -3.19
CA LEU A 72 10.39 3.25 -1.97
C LEU A 72 9.11 2.44 -1.83
N THR A 73 7.94 3.00 -2.18
CA THR A 73 6.69 2.23 -2.14
C THR A 73 6.73 1.06 -3.11
N GLN A 74 7.29 1.25 -4.30
CA GLN A 74 7.42 0.17 -5.28
C GLN A 74 8.39 -0.90 -4.80
N SER A 75 9.48 -0.51 -4.16
CA SER A 75 10.44 -1.44 -3.58
C SER A 75 9.80 -2.29 -2.48
N ILE A 76 8.98 -1.66 -1.63
CA ILE A 76 8.25 -2.38 -0.58
C ILE A 76 7.27 -3.38 -1.19
N GLU A 77 6.53 -2.98 -2.22
CA GLU A 77 5.62 -3.90 -2.92
C GLU A 77 6.34 -5.14 -3.43
N LYS A 78 7.51 -4.96 -4.05
CA LYS A 78 8.33 -6.09 -4.51
C LYS A 78 8.76 -6.99 -3.37
N ASP A 79 9.25 -6.41 -2.29
CA ASP A 79 9.75 -7.17 -1.15
C ASP A 79 8.66 -7.96 -0.46
N LEU A 80 7.42 -7.49 -0.52
CA LEU A 80 6.28 -8.17 0.06
C LEU A 80 5.62 -9.17 -0.89
N GLY A 81 6.15 -9.34 -2.11
CA GLY A 81 5.74 -10.40 -3.01
C GLY A 81 4.99 -9.99 -4.27
N ARG A 82 4.78 -8.69 -4.51
CA ARG A 82 4.15 -8.23 -5.75
C ARG A 82 5.18 -8.26 -6.87
N LYS A 83 5.05 -9.21 -7.79
CA LYS A 83 6.07 -9.46 -8.80
C LYS A 83 5.98 -8.55 -10.02
N VAL A 84 4.77 -8.34 -10.56
CA VAL A 84 4.58 -7.60 -11.81
C VAL A 84 3.33 -6.74 -11.68
N LYS A 85 3.41 -5.49 -12.11
CA LYS A 85 2.22 -4.64 -12.23
C LYS A 85 1.35 -5.16 -13.36
N SER A 86 0.04 -5.16 -13.16
CA SER A 86 -0.89 -5.48 -14.21
C SER A 86 -0.84 -4.43 -15.31
N HIS A 87 -0.95 -4.89 -16.55
CA HIS A 87 -0.86 -4.03 -17.74
C HIS A 87 -2.17 -3.26 -17.95
N GLY A 88 -2.37 -2.20 -17.18
CA GLY A 88 -3.52 -1.33 -17.36
C GLY A 88 -4.86 -1.88 -16.91
N SER A 89 -4.93 -3.09 -16.38
CA SER A 89 -6.15 -3.67 -15.85
C SER A 89 -6.02 -3.94 -14.35
N TYR A 90 -7.15 -3.89 -13.65
CA TYR A 90 -7.17 -4.23 -12.23
C TYR A 90 -7.08 -5.73 -12.05
N GLN A 91 -6.31 -6.15 -11.07
CA GLN A 91 -6.13 -7.55 -10.71
C GLN A 91 -6.10 -7.71 -9.20
N ASP A 92 -6.36 -8.93 -8.75
CA ASP A 92 -6.19 -9.29 -7.35
C ASP A 92 -4.71 -9.15 -6.96
N ARG A 93 -4.43 -8.59 -5.77
CA ARG A 93 -3.07 -8.28 -5.33
C ARG A 93 -2.88 -8.57 -3.86
N CYS A 94 -1.72 -9.14 -3.52
CA CYS A 94 -1.36 -9.31 -2.12
C CYS A 94 -1.09 -7.97 -1.43
N ILE A 95 -0.51 -6.99 -2.14
CA ILE A 95 -0.29 -5.64 -1.60
C ILE A 95 -0.27 -4.61 -2.73
N ASP A 96 -0.90 -3.48 -2.49
CA ASP A 96 -0.90 -2.32 -3.35
C ASP A 96 -0.64 -1.09 -2.48
N ILE A 97 0.33 -0.27 -2.88
CA ILE A 97 0.74 0.91 -2.12
C ILE A 97 0.70 2.10 -3.06
N ASP A 98 -0.21 3.03 -2.80
CA ASP A 98 -0.42 4.20 -3.65
C ASP A 98 -0.12 5.49 -2.93
N LEU A 99 0.70 6.33 -3.55
CA LEU A 99 0.93 7.69 -3.09
C LEU A 99 -0.24 8.56 -3.55
N LEU A 100 -0.88 9.21 -2.62
CA LEU A 100 -2.05 10.06 -2.90
C LEU A 100 -1.66 11.51 -3.16
#